data_faee8e6f5b92da9071c3e359a562911e
#
_entry.id   faee8e6f5b92da9071c3e359a562911e
#
_cell.length_a   1.000
_cell.length_b   1.000
_cell.length_c   1.000
_cell.angle_alpha   90.00
_cell.angle_beta   90.00
_cell.angle_gamma   90.00
#
_symmetry.space_group_name_H-M   'P 1'
#
loop_
_entity.id
_entity.type
_entity.pdbx_description
1 polymer ?
#
loop_
_entity_poly.entity_id
_entity_poly.type
_entity_poly.pdbx_seq_one_letter_code
_entity_poly.pdbx_strand_id
1 'polypeptide(L)'
;MNDAKNRPSEFDLIEELFVPLAKSHAGAAELKDDCATLSVSRGYEALYSMDTLVEGVHFFKDDPANLIAKKLLRVSLSDLAASGGVPKGYLLALSLPADISYEWLQSFAAGLSDDQAGYNITLLGGDTTSTTGSLTLSLTAVGEIPAGRAIRRSGAVVGDD
;
A
#
# COMPACT_ATOMS: atom_id res chain seq x y z
N MET A 1 -8.18 24.02 16.80
CA MET A 1 -9.23 23.19 17.42
C MET A 1 -8.87 21.74 17.13
N ASN A 2 -8.82 20.91 18.15
CA ASN A 2 -8.16 19.60 18.08
C ASN A 2 -9.10 18.54 17.49
N ASP A 3 -9.12 18.36 16.16
CA ASP A 3 -9.98 17.39 15.47
C ASP A 3 -9.56 15.93 15.70
N ALA A 4 -8.41 15.71 16.32
CA ALA A 4 -7.92 14.39 16.72
C ALA A 4 -8.86 13.63 17.69
N LYS A 5 -9.79 14.33 18.34
CA LYS A 5 -10.78 13.73 19.25
C LYS A 5 -11.94 13.02 18.54
N ASN A 6 -12.06 13.14 17.23
CA ASN A 6 -13.18 12.61 16.45
C ASN A 6 -12.78 11.44 15.52
N ARG A 7 -11.59 10.89 15.69
CA ARG A 7 -11.18 9.70 14.94
C ARG A 7 -11.96 8.49 15.44
N PRO A 8 -12.64 7.75 14.54
CA PRO A 8 -13.32 6.51 14.88
C PRO A 8 -12.38 5.47 15.52
N SER A 9 -12.94 4.42 16.09
CA SER A 9 -12.14 3.30 16.57
C SER A 9 -11.36 2.67 15.41
N GLU A 10 -10.32 1.89 15.71
CA GLU A 10 -9.54 1.18 14.68
C GLU A 10 -10.43 0.31 13.79
N PHE A 11 -11.37 -0.43 14.38
CA PHE A 11 -12.29 -1.29 13.63
C PHE A 11 -13.22 -0.50 12.71
N ASP A 12 -13.77 0.62 13.20
CA ASP A 12 -14.61 1.50 12.38
C ASP A 12 -13.82 2.11 11.22
N LEU A 13 -12.55 2.52 11.45
CA LEU A 13 -11.66 3.01 10.39
C LEU A 13 -11.41 1.95 9.32
N ILE A 14 -11.16 0.71 9.73
CA ILE A 14 -10.93 -0.41 8.80
C ILE A 14 -12.19 -0.64 7.98
N GLU A 15 -13.36 -0.73 8.62
CA GLU A 15 -14.62 -1.00 7.93
C GLU A 15 -15.02 0.13 6.96
N GLU A 16 -14.88 1.38 7.39
CA GLU A 16 -15.31 2.52 6.58
C GLU A 16 -14.34 2.88 5.44
N LEU A 17 -13.02 2.81 5.69
CA LEU A 17 -12.03 3.33 4.75
C LEU A 17 -11.27 2.24 3.99
N PHE A 18 -10.96 1.10 4.62
CA PHE A 18 -10.07 0.11 4.04
C PHE A 18 -10.80 -1.12 3.46
N VAL A 19 -11.92 -1.57 4.06
CA VAL A 19 -12.74 -2.64 3.47
C VAL A 19 -13.18 -2.32 2.04
N PRO A 20 -13.59 -1.10 1.68
CA PRO A 20 -13.90 -0.76 0.29
C PRO A 20 -12.75 -1.00 -0.69
N LEU A 21 -11.49 -0.82 -0.24
CA LEU A 21 -10.29 -1.04 -1.05
C LEU A 21 -9.97 -2.53 -1.25
N ALA A 22 -10.50 -3.41 -0.42
CA ALA A 22 -10.28 -4.86 -0.43
C ALA A 22 -11.37 -5.66 -1.17
N LYS A 23 -12.53 -5.05 -1.45
CA LYS A 23 -13.73 -5.74 -1.97
C LYS A 23 -13.55 -6.46 -3.30
N SER A 24 -12.61 -6.05 -4.13
CA SER A 24 -12.37 -6.67 -5.45
C SER A 24 -11.64 -8.01 -5.38
N HIS A 25 -11.12 -8.40 -4.21
CA HIS A 25 -10.32 -9.62 -4.05
C HIS A 25 -10.89 -10.53 -2.94
N ALA A 26 -11.44 -11.67 -3.33
CA ALA A 26 -12.07 -12.61 -2.38
C ALA A 26 -11.10 -13.09 -1.28
N GLY A 27 -9.80 -13.23 -1.60
CA GLY A 27 -8.77 -13.64 -0.65
C GLY A 27 -8.43 -12.61 0.44
N ALA A 28 -8.90 -11.36 0.31
CA ALA A 28 -8.78 -10.36 1.36
C ALA A 28 -9.83 -10.52 2.48
N ALA A 29 -10.83 -11.41 2.30
CA ALA A 29 -11.86 -11.76 3.29
C ALA A 29 -12.52 -10.52 3.95
N GLU A 30 -12.71 -9.44 3.18
CA GLU A 30 -13.23 -8.15 3.67
C GLU A 30 -12.44 -7.58 4.88
N LEU A 31 -11.15 -7.91 4.99
CA LEU A 31 -10.26 -7.56 6.11
C LEU A 31 -10.76 -8.03 7.49
N LYS A 32 -11.53 -9.14 7.54
CA LYS A 32 -12.10 -9.71 8.77
C LYS A 32 -11.29 -10.87 9.34
N ASP A 33 -10.39 -11.43 8.54
CA ASP A 33 -9.49 -12.53 8.93
C ASP A 33 -8.08 -12.02 9.19
N ASP A 34 -7.31 -12.77 9.98
CA ASP A 34 -5.91 -12.46 10.32
C ASP A 34 -4.97 -12.54 9.12
N CYS A 35 -5.35 -13.26 8.06
CA CYS A 35 -4.53 -13.48 6.88
C CYS A 35 -5.33 -13.34 5.59
N ALA A 36 -4.69 -12.76 4.57
CA ALA A 36 -5.19 -12.80 3.21
C ALA A 36 -4.59 -13.98 2.43
N THR A 37 -5.30 -14.45 1.41
CA THR A 37 -4.80 -15.44 0.47
C THR A 37 -4.63 -14.83 -0.92
N LEU A 38 -3.54 -15.16 -1.59
CA LEU A 38 -3.26 -14.74 -2.96
C LEU A 38 -2.74 -15.94 -3.76
N SER A 39 -3.45 -16.29 -4.83
CA SER A 39 -3.01 -17.38 -5.72
C SER A 39 -2.06 -16.82 -6.79
N VAL A 40 -0.92 -17.50 -6.95
CA VAL A 40 0.02 -17.25 -8.04
C VAL A 40 -0.37 -18.10 -9.24
N SER A 41 -0.33 -17.54 -10.43
CA SER A 41 -0.67 -18.22 -11.68
C SER A 41 0.25 -19.42 -11.93
N ARG A 42 -0.27 -20.50 -12.55
CA ARG A 42 0.55 -21.68 -12.86
C ARG A 42 1.72 -21.30 -13.79
N GLY A 43 2.93 -21.65 -13.39
CA GLY A 43 4.17 -21.32 -14.13
C GLY A 43 4.70 -19.91 -13.85
N TYR A 44 4.16 -19.23 -12.81
CA TYR A 44 4.62 -17.95 -12.33
C TYR A 44 5.24 -18.07 -10.93
N GLU A 45 5.99 -17.08 -10.55
CA GLU A 45 6.53 -16.89 -9.20
C GLU A 45 6.07 -15.54 -8.64
N ALA A 46 5.94 -15.45 -7.32
CA ALA A 46 5.56 -14.22 -6.65
C ALA A 46 6.74 -13.26 -6.55
N LEU A 47 6.49 -11.97 -6.79
CA LEU A 47 7.40 -10.87 -6.52
C LEU A 47 6.90 -10.05 -5.34
N TYR A 48 7.81 -9.58 -4.53
CA TYR A 48 7.52 -8.72 -3.38
C TYR A 48 8.45 -7.50 -3.42
N SER A 49 7.89 -6.32 -3.20
CA SER A 49 8.62 -5.11 -2.87
C SER A 49 8.00 -4.44 -1.66
N MET A 50 8.80 -3.80 -0.81
CA MET A 50 8.32 -3.08 0.36
C MET A 50 9.01 -1.73 0.47
N ASP A 51 8.21 -0.69 0.60
CA ASP A 51 8.67 0.67 0.85
C ASP A 51 8.06 1.24 2.12
N THR A 52 8.79 2.14 2.75
CA THR A 52 8.35 2.88 3.92
C THR A 52 8.55 4.37 3.71
N LEU A 53 7.50 5.15 3.88
CA LEU A 53 7.53 6.60 3.90
C LEU A 53 7.40 7.12 5.33
N VAL A 54 8.27 8.07 5.71
CA VAL A 54 8.28 8.71 7.02
C VAL A 54 8.11 10.21 6.83
N GLU A 55 7.18 10.81 7.57
CA GLU A 55 6.97 12.27 7.60
C GLU A 55 8.25 13.00 8.01
N GLY A 56 8.54 14.10 7.32
CA GLY A 56 9.76 14.89 7.50
C GLY A 56 11.00 14.31 6.78
N VAL A 57 10.91 13.10 6.22
CA VAL A 57 11.99 12.46 5.44
C VAL A 57 11.56 12.26 3.99
N HIS A 58 10.41 11.64 3.76
CA HIS A 58 9.94 11.25 2.44
C HIS A 58 8.78 12.12 1.92
N PHE A 59 8.11 12.83 2.80
CA PHE A 59 7.04 13.79 2.52
C PHE A 59 6.96 14.82 3.64
N PHE A 60 6.35 15.98 3.36
CA PHE A 60 6.15 17.03 4.34
C PHE A 60 4.79 16.87 5.03
N LYS A 61 4.68 17.42 6.25
CA LYS A 61 3.44 17.37 7.04
C LYS A 61 2.22 17.92 6.31
N ASP A 62 2.44 18.96 5.51
CA ASP A 62 1.38 19.67 4.79
C ASP A 62 1.14 19.13 3.37
N ASP A 63 1.83 18.07 2.97
CA ASP A 63 1.56 17.42 1.69
C ASP A 63 0.14 16.81 1.69
N PRO A 64 -0.62 16.91 0.57
CA PRO A 64 -1.95 16.35 0.48
C PRO A 64 -1.95 14.83 0.70
N ALA A 65 -2.79 14.34 1.60
CA ALA A 65 -2.84 12.93 2.00
C ALA A 65 -3.07 11.97 0.82
N ASN A 66 -3.92 12.35 -0.13
CA ASN A 66 -4.17 11.56 -1.34
C ASN A 66 -2.92 11.44 -2.23
N LEU A 67 -2.07 12.45 -2.27
CA LEU A 67 -0.81 12.40 -3.03
C LEU A 67 0.26 11.58 -2.30
N ILE A 68 0.28 11.62 -0.97
CA ILE A 68 1.14 10.75 -0.15
C ILE A 68 0.76 9.28 -0.40
N ALA A 69 -0.54 8.96 -0.41
CA ALA A 69 -1.05 7.63 -0.71
C ALA A 69 -0.60 7.13 -2.10
N LYS A 70 -0.78 7.98 -3.12
CA LYS A 70 -0.34 7.68 -4.49
C LYS A 70 1.17 7.50 -4.58
N LYS A 71 1.95 8.35 -3.90
CA LYS A 71 3.40 8.18 -3.83
C LYS A 71 3.78 6.82 -3.24
N LEU A 72 3.20 6.46 -2.08
CA LEU A 72 3.47 5.20 -1.39
C LEU A 72 3.21 3.98 -2.30
N LEU A 73 2.05 3.93 -2.96
CA LEU A 73 1.71 2.84 -3.85
C LEU A 73 2.63 2.80 -5.09
N ARG A 74 2.88 3.96 -5.71
CA ARG A 74 3.64 4.04 -6.96
C ARG A 74 5.12 3.73 -6.81
N VAL A 75 5.76 4.03 -5.68
CA VAL A 75 7.17 3.65 -5.47
C VAL A 75 7.32 2.14 -5.42
N SER A 76 6.46 1.44 -4.69
CA SER A 76 6.46 -0.03 -4.65
C SER A 76 6.07 -0.67 -5.99
N LEU A 77 5.13 -0.07 -6.73
CA LEU A 77 4.78 -0.51 -8.09
C LEU A 77 5.93 -0.34 -9.08
N SER A 78 6.72 0.75 -8.91
CA SER A 78 7.93 0.98 -9.72
C SER A 78 8.96 -0.14 -9.58
N ASP A 79 9.13 -0.68 -8.38
CA ASP A 79 10.04 -1.80 -8.13
C ASP A 79 9.55 -3.11 -8.78
N LEU A 80 8.23 -3.38 -8.69
CA LEU A 80 7.64 -4.52 -9.40
C LEU A 80 7.84 -4.39 -10.91
N ALA A 81 7.60 -3.19 -11.45
CA ALA A 81 7.77 -2.90 -12.88
C ALA A 81 9.23 -3.05 -13.32
N ALA A 82 10.19 -2.54 -12.52
CA ALA A 82 11.62 -2.69 -12.80
C ALA A 82 12.07 -4.16 -12.83
N SER A 83 11.38 -5.03 -12.09
CA SER A 83 11.61 -6.48 -12.13
C SER A 83 10.83 -7.21 -13.22
N GLY A 84 9.97 -6.50 -13.98
CA GLY A 84 9.11 -7.06 -15.02
C GLY A 84 7.84 -7.73 -14.50
N GLY A 85 7.45 -7.44 -13.25
CA GLY A 85 6.30 -8.04 -12.59
C GLY A 85 4.98 -7.38 -12.90
N VAL A 86 3.91 -8.16 -12.83
CA VAL A 86 2.53 -7.69 -12.91
C VAL A 86 1.98 -7.58 -11.49
N PRO A 87 1.49 -6.40 -11.04
CA PRO A 87 0.96 -6.24 -9.70
C PRO A 87 -0.32 -7.06 -9.49
N LYS A 88 -0.54 -7.52 -8.26
CA LYS A 88 -1.72 -8.31 -7.85
C LYS A 88 -2.42 -7.74 -6.64
N GLY A 89 -1.67 -7.38 -5.61
CA GLY A 89 -2.21 -6.86 -4.37
C GLY A 89 -1.15 -6.23 -3.49
N TYR A 90 -1.56 -5.65 -2.38
CA TYR A 90 -0.63 -5.05 -1.42
C TYR A 90 -1.12 -5.19 0.02
N LEU A 91 -0.17 -5.15 0.95
CA LEU A 91 -0.39 -5.01 2.39
C LEU A 91 0.01 -3.60 2.80
N LEU A 92 -0.75 -2.99 3.70
CA LEU A 92 -0.56 -1.62 4.16
C LEU A 92 -0.40 -1.58 5.68
N ALA A 93 0.70 -1.04 6.18
CA ALA A 93 0.89 -0.79 7.60
C ALA A 93 0.97 0.72 7.87
N LEU A 94 0.16 1.18 8.83
CA LEU A 94 0.03 2.58 9.23
C LEU A 94 0.44 2.75 10.68
N SER A 95 1.45 3.56 10.97
CA SER A 95 1.79 4.01 12.32
C SER A 95 1.36 5.46 12.47
N LEU A 96 0.23 5.68 13.14
CA LEU A 96 -0.51 6.93 13.17
C LEU A 96 -0.22 7.74 14.44
N PRO A 97 0.34 8.96 14.34
CA PRO A 97 0.34 9.92 15.42
C PRO A 97 -1.08 10.29 15.88
N ALA A 98 -1.17 10.75 17.13
CA ALA A 98 -2.46 11.09 17.73
C ALA A 98 -3.17 12.28 17.05
N ASP A 99 -2.46 13.13 16.33
CA ASP A 99 -2.96 14.34 15.67
C ASP A 99 -3.41 14.12 14.22
N ILE A 100 -3.32 12.89 13.69
CA ILE A 100 -3.88 12.56 12.37
C ILE A 100 -5.41 12.57 12.45
N SER A 101 -6.04 13.40 11.61
CA SER A 101 -7.50 13.53 11.57
C SER A 101 -8.16 12.44 10.72
N TYR A 102 -9.48 12.28 10.93
CA TYR A 102 -10.29 11.37 10.11
C TYR A 102 -10.33 11.81 8.64
N GLU A 103 -10.46 13.12 8.38
CA GLU A 103 -10.46 13.68 7.04
C GLU A 103 -9.15 13.41 6.30
N TRP A 104 -8.02 13.43 7.03
CA TRP A 104 -6.73 13.05 6.46
C TRP A 104 -6.75 11.58 5.99
N LEU A 105 -7.26 10.69 6.83
CA LEU A 105 -7.37 9.25 6.51
C LEU A 105 -8.35 8.99 5.35
N GLN A 106 -9.48 9.71 5.29
CA GLN A 106 -10.40 9.64 4.16
C GLN A 106 -9.72 10.05 2.84
N SER A 107 -8.99 11.16 2.86
CA SER A 107 -8.23 11.64 1.69
C SER A 107 -7.14 10.65 1.28
N PHE A 108 -6.44 10.06 2.25
CA PHE A 108 -5.43 9.03 2.01
C PHE A 108 -6.05 7.79 1.35
N ALA A 109 -7.14 7.26 1.89
CA ALA A 109 -7.86 6.11 1.34
C ALA A 109 -8.40 6.40 -0.08
N ALA A 110 -8.89 7.62 -0.33
CA ALA A 110 -9.32 8.03 -1.68
C ALA A 110 -8.14 8.00 -2.68
N GLY A 111 -6.95 8.46 -2.28
CA GLY A 111 -5.74 8.39 -3.10
C GLY A 111 -5.34 6.97 -3.45
N LEU A 112 -5.43 6.02 -2.50
CA LEU A 112 -5.22 4.60 -2.76
C LEU A 112 -6.27 4.05 -3.73
N SER A 113 -7.54 4.39 -3.53
CA SER A 113 -8.66 3.93 -4.38
C SER A 113 -8.47 4.33 -5.84
N ASP A 114 -8.06 5.58 -6.09
CA ASP A 114 -7.79 6.08 -7.43
C ASP A 114 -6.71 5.25 -8.15
N ASP A 115 -5.59 5.03 -7.46
CA ASP A 115 -4.46 4.29 -8.06
C ASP A 115 -4.73 2.79 -8.16
N GLN A 116 -5.48 2.18 -7.23
CA GLN A 116 -5.92 0.80 -7.35
C GLN A 116 -6.69 0.55 -8.67
N ALA A 117 -7.60 1.46 -9.01
CA ALA A 117 -8.35 1.36 -10.24
C ALA A 117 -7.44 1.51 -11.48
N GLY A 118 -6.45 2.42 -11.42
CA GLY A 118 -5.54 2.68 -12.53
C GLY A 118 -4.54 1.55 -12.77
N TYR A 119 -4.05 0.91 -11.71
CA TYR A 119 -3.01 -0.12 -11.79
C TYR A 119 -3.54 -1.54 -11.63
N ASN A 120 -4.85 -1.72 -11.46
CA ASN A 120 -5.49 -3.02 -11.25
C ASN A 120 -4.84 -3.82 -10.10
N ILE A 121 -4.64 -3.16 -8.98
CA ILE A 121 -4.08 -3.73 -7.75
C ILE A 121 -5.09 -3.56 -6.60
N THR A 122 -5.06 -4.42 -5.60
CA THR A 122 -6.06 -4.44 -4.52
C THR A 122 -5.40 -4.52 -3.16
N LEU A 123 -5.97 -3.85 -2.16
CA LEU A 123 -5.60 -4.04 -0.76
C LEU A 123 -5.98 -5.46 -0.33
N LEU A 124 -5.02 -6.17 0.25
CA LEU A 124 -5.20 -7.54 0.76
C LEU A 124 -5.33 -7.58 2.28
N GLY A 125 -4.68 -6.67 2.99
CA GLY A 125 -4.63 -6.62 4.43
C GLY A 125 -3.63 -5.58 4.92
N GLY A 126 -3.31 -5.62 6.21
CA GLY A 126 -2.33 -4.71 6.78
C GLY A 126 -2.42 -4.62 8.28
N ASP A 127 -1.90 -3.53 8.81
CA ASP A 127 -1.92 -3.23 10.24
C ASP A 127 -2.09 -1.74 10.47
N THR A 128 -2.79 -1.36 11.53
CA THR A 128 -2.96 0.03 11.95
C THR A 128 -2.59 0.15 13.41
N THR A 129 -1.54 0.90 13.70
CA THR A 129 -1.06 1.10 15.06
C THR A 129 -0.91 2.58 15.38
N SER A 130 -0.80 2.90 16.67
CA SER A 130 -0.52 4.25 17.14
C SER A 130 0.97 4.46 17.38
N THR A 131 1.46 5.69 17.17
CA THR A 131 2.84 6.04 17.47
C THR A 131 2.92 7.39 18.17
N THR A 132 3.98 7.57 18.96
CA THR A 132 4.38 8.88 19.53
C THR A 132 5.40 9.60 18.64
N GLY A 133 5.86 8.95 17.57
CA GLY A 133 6.80 9.50 16.59
C GLY A 133 6.09 10.10 15.35
N SER A 134 6.85 10.25 14.28
CA SER A 134 6.33 10.73 13.00
C SER A 134 5.37 9.73 12.34
N LEU A 135 4.44 10.23 11.54
CA LEU A 135 3.61 9.41 10.67
C LEU A 135 4.50 8.52 9.80
N THR A 136 4.27 7.23 9.90
CA THR A 136 5.04 6.22 9.16
C THR A 136 4.08 5.30 8.42
N LEU A 137 4.31 5.13 7.13
CA LEU A 137 3.46 4.41 6.20
C LEU A 137 4.31 3.38 5.48
N SER A 138 3.98 2.09 5.60
CA SER A 138 4.68 1.01 4.91
C SER A 138 3.72 0.26 4.01
N LEU A 139 4.18 -0.09 2.82
CA LEU A 139 3.42 -0.85 1.85
C LEU A 139 4.28 -1.98 1.29
N THR A 140 3.73 -3.19 1.34
CA THR A 140 4.32 -4.35 0.66
C THR A 140 3.48 -4.65 -0.59
N ALA A 141 4.01 -4.37 -1.76
CA ALA A 141 3.38 -4.75 -3.02
C ALA A 141 3.71 -6.20 -3.37
N VAL A 142 2.70 -6.93 -3.83
CA VAL A 142 2.80 -8.30 -4.30
C VAL A 142 2.43 -8.36 -5.77
N GLY A 143 3.30 -8.95 -6.57
CA GLY A 143 3.09 -9.17 -7.99
C GLY A 143 3.41 -10.61 -8.38
N GLU A 144 3.28 -10.90 -9.66
CA GLU A 144 3.70 -12.18 -10.24
C GLU A 144 4.46 -11.97 -11.55
N ILE A 145 5.34 -12.92 -11.88
CA ILE A 145 6.12 -12.94 -13.11
C ILE A 145 6.28 -14.39 -13.58
N PRO A 146 6.40 -14.68 -14.89
CA PRO A 146 6.73 -16.03 -15.33
C PRO A 146 8.01 -16.54 -14.65
N ALA A 147 7.98 -17.78 -14.17
CA ALA A 147 9.06 -18.34 -13.37
C ALA A 147 10.43 -18.23 -14.08
N GLY A 148 11.43 -17.76 -13.35
CA GLY A 148 12.79 -17.56 -13.85
C GLY A 148 12.96 -16.34 -14.79
N ARG A 149 11.97 -15.45 -14.90
CA ARG A 149 12.01 -14.28 -15.80
C ARG A 149 12.22 -12.94 -15.09
N ALA A 150 12.42 -12.96 -13.78
CA ALA A 150 12.64 -11.74 -13.00
C ALA A 150 13.90 -11.00 -13.47
N ILE A 151 13.74 -9.74 -13.86
CA ILE A 151 14.82 -8.84 -14.24
C ILE A 151 15.59 -8.45 -12.98
N ARG A 152 16.92 -8.50 -13.06
CA ARG A 152 17.79 -8.22 -11.94
C ARG A 152 18.74 -7.09 -12.27
N ARG A 153 19.07 -6.26 -11.27
CA ARG A 153 20.04 -5.15 -11.41
C ARG A 153 21.40 -5.64 -11.92
N SER A 154 21.81 -6.84 -11.51
CA SER A 154 23.11 -7.44 -11.93
C SER A 154 23.17 -7.88 -13.39
N GLY A 155 22.04 -7.82 -14.11
CA GLY A 155 22.02 -8.14 -15.55
C GLY A 155 22.35 -6.97 -16.45
N ALA A 156 22.30 -5.73 -15.95
CA ALA A 156 22.53 -4.52 -16.73
C ALA A 156 24.00 -4.36 -17.13
N VAL A 157 24.20 -3.98 -18.39
CA VAL A 157 25.54 -3.66 -18.94
C VAL A 157 25.53 -2.28 -19.61
N VAL A 158 26.71 -1.70 -19.81
CA VAL A 158 26.85 -0.39 -20.49
C VAL A 158 26.36 -0.54 -21.94
N GLY A 159 25.35 0.27 -22.31
CA GLY A 159 24.72 0.24 -23.63
C GLY A 159 23.33 -0.38 -23.65
N ASP A 160 22.82 -0.85 -22.51
CA ASP A 160 21.40 -1.21 -22.35
C ASP A 160 20.55 0.06 -22.30
N ASP A 161 19.34 0.01 -22.91
CA ASP A 161 18.34 1.07 -22.92
C ASP A 161 17.38 0.94 -21.70
#